data_c582821757869fddaf868d4a701ff507
#
_entry.id   c582821757869fddaf868d4a701ff507
#
_cell.length_a   1.000
_cell.length_b   1.000
_cell.length_c   1.000
_cell.angle_alpha   90.00
_cell.angle_beta   90.00
_cell.angle_gamma   90.00
#
_symmetry.space_group_name_H-M   'P 1'
#
loop_
_entity.id
_entity.type
_entity.pdbx_description
1 polymer ?
#
loop_
_entity_poly.entity_id
_entity_poly.type
_entity_poly.pdbx_seq_one_letter_code
_entity_poly.pdbx_strand_id
1 'polypeptide(L)'
;MARDAENRAQFQPEDHPNESFLLTSIVGSYPKPKWLNRVDELAEDDDSKFTGDHLHEAHDDACRLITEEHERAGLDTVVDGEMRRNEMVEFFAHRIDGYEFNGPVKVWGHNYFDKPSVVEEVEYDEPWLVDEFEFTDEVADRPVKVPITGPYTLAYWAFNEAYESKEELAYDLADLVNEEIEKLVEAGARYIQIDEPALATTPDDHAIV
;
A
#
# COMPACT_ATOMS: atom_id res chain seq x y z
N MET A 1 -12.44 -8.80 23.07
CA MET A 1 -13.10 -7.63 23.66
C MET A 1 -12.83 -6.49 22.71
N ALA A 2 -13.84 -5.99 22.03
CA ALA A 2 -13.69 -4.82 21.17
C ALA A 2 -13.26 -3.65 22.08
N ARG A 3 -12.07 -3.10 21.86
CA ARG A 3 -11.64 -1.87 22.51
C ARG A 3 -12.46 -0.73 21.90
N ASP A 4 -12.96 0.15 22.76
CA ASP A 4 -13.80 1.27 22.32
C ASP A 4 -13.08 2.11 21.27
N ALA A 5 -13.67 2.21 20.08
CA ALA A 5 -13.19 3.04 18.98
C ALA A 5 -12.96 4.51 19.39
N GLU A 6 -13.70 5.00 20.40
CA GLU A 6 -13.53 6.33 21.00
C GLU A 6 -12.15 6.55 21.64
N ASN A 7 -11.48 5.47 22.09
CA ASN A 7 -10.17 5.61 22.75
C ASN A 7 -9.01 5.69 21.73
N ARG A 8 -9.20 5.13 20.53
CA ARG A 8 -8.21 5.21 19.45
C ARG A 8 -8.22 6.59 18.78
N ALA A 9 -9.38 7.24 18.75
CA ALA A 9 -9.57 8.56 18.14
C ALA A 9 -8.87 9.71 18.87
N GLN A 10 -8.27 9.48 20.05
CA GLN A 10 -7.74 10.54 20.92
C GLN A 10 -6.21 10.56 21.04
N PHE A 11 -5.48 9.69 20.30
CA PHE A 11 -4.02 9.76 20.33
C PHE A 11 -3.57 11.13 19.78
N GLN A 12 -3.05 11.95 20.68
CA GLN A 12 -2.40 13.22 20.33
C GLN A 12 -0.89 13.06 20.55
N PRO A 13 -0.04 13.77 19.82
CA PRO A 13 1.42 13.74 20.05
C PRO A 13 1.81 14.01 21.51
N GLU A 14 0.98 14.74 22.25
CA GLU A 14 1.12 15.05 23.66
C GLU A 14 0.84 13.87 24.60
N ASP A 15 0.15 12.82 24.11
CA ASP A 15 -0.14 11.60 24.87
C ASP A 15 1.00 10.57 24.78
N HIS A 16 2.10 10.92 24.08
CA HIS A 16 3.24 10.05 23.92
C HIS A 16 3.98 9.86 25.25
N PRO A 17 4.20 8.61 25.71
CA PRO A 17 4.85 8.34 27.00
C PRO A 17 6.30 8.80 27.08
N ASN A 18 6.92 9.10 25.95
CA ASN A 18 8.24 9.71 25.85
C ASN A 18 8.08 11.16 25.39
N GLU A 19 8.54 12.11 26.16
CA GLU A 19 8.63 13.55 25.81
C GLU A 19 9.54 13.83 24.60
N SER A 20 9.94 12.81 23.85
CA SER A 20 10.72 12.94 22.62
C SER A 20 9.79 13.09 21.42
N PHE A 21 9.86 14.23 20.79
CA PHE A 21 9.08 14.66 19.63
C PHE A 21 9.33 13.88 18.31
N LEU A 22 9.98 12.72 18.36
CA LEU A 22 10.28 11.93 17.18
C LEU A 22 9.47 10.64 17.21
N LEU A 23 8.35 10.65 16.47
CA LEU A 23 7.56 9.46 16.24
C LEU A 23 8.39 8.41 15.49
N THR A 24 8.42 7.20 16.04
CA THR A 24 9.08 6.07 15.41
C THR A 24 8.11 5.26 14.57
N SER A 25 8.53 4.94 13.34
CA SER A 25 7.76 4.17 12.38
C SER A 25 8.72 3.41 11.46
N ILE A 26 8.21 2.45 10.72
CA ILE A 26 8.91 1.92 9.53
C ILE A 26 8.36 2.58 8.27
N VAL A 27 9.06 2.47 7.14
CA VAL A 27 8.61 3.04 5.87
C VAL A 27 7.27 2.41 5.45
N GLY A 28 7.21 1.10 5.26
CA GLY A 28 6.02 0.36 4.85
C GLY A 28 6.33 -1.12 4.76
N SER A 29 6.82 -1.54 3.62
CA SER A 29 7.11 -2.93 3.30
C SER A 29 8.04 -3.60 4.31
N TYR A 30 7.66 -4.81 4.73
CA TYR A 30 8.43 -5.66 5.63
C TYR A 30 8.65 -7.03 4.98
N PRO A 31 9.78 -7.72 5.26
CA PRO A 31 10.06 -9.01 4.64
C PRO A 31 8.94 -10.02 4.88
N LYS A 32 8.30 -10.48 3.82
CA LYS A 32 7.26 -11.52 3.92
C LYS A 32 7.83 -12.79 4.56
N PRO A 33 7.10 -13.42 5.49
CA PRO A 33 7.45 -14.73 6.00
C PRO A 33 7.53 -15.76 4.86
N LYS A 34 8.48 -16.70 4.93
CA LYS A 34 8.64 -17.71 3.88
C LYS A 34 7.40 -18.58 3.64
N TRP A 35 6.60 -18.78 4.68
CA TRP A 35 5.36 -19.51 4.55
C TRP A 35 4.32 -18.74 3.75
N LEU A 36 4.27 -17.39 3.89
CA LEU A 36 3.36 -16.54 3.12
C LEU A 36 3.73 -16.57 1.64
N ASN A 37 5.00 -16.38 1.29
CA ASN A 37 5.45 -16.51 -0.10
C ASN A 37 5.07 -17.87 -0.71
N ARG A 38 5.09 -18.93 0.11
CA ARG A 38 4.66 -20.27 -0.35
C ARG A 38 3.16 -20.35 -0.56
N VAL A 39 2.37 -19.66 0.24
CA VAL A 39 0.90 -19.59 0.06
C VAL A 39 0.56 -18.76 -1.19
N ASP A 40 1.23 -17.64 -1.40
CA ASP A 40 1.09 -16.83 -2.61
C ASP A 40 1.34 -17.66 -3.87
N GLU A 41 2.48 -18.40 -3.93
CA GLU A 41 2.81 -19.32 -5.02
C GLU A 41 1.75 -20.41 -5.25
N LEU A 42 1.15 -20.96 -4.17
CA LEU A 42 0.14 -22.00 -4.25
C LEU A 42 -1.23 -21.46 -4.67
N ALA A 43 -1.51 -20.18 -4.42
CA ALA A 43 -2.74 -19.54 -4.83
C ALA A 43 -2.75 -19.21 -6.35
N GLU A 44 -1.57 -19.04 -6.94
CA GLU A 44 -1.39 -18.83 -8.39
C GLU A 44 -1.47 -20.15 -9.19
N ASP A 45 -1.43 -21.32 -8.54
CA ASP A 45 -1.47 -22.62 -9.20
C ASP A 45 -2.93 -23.07 -9.40
N ASP A 46 -3.38 -23.11 -10.63
CA ASP A 46 -4.74 -23.52 -11.03
C ASP A 46 -5.12 -24.94 -10.55
N ASP A 47 -4.14 -25.82 -10.35
CA ASP A 47 -4.34 -27.18 -9.84
C ASP A 47 -4.34 -27.26 -8.29
N SER A 48 -4.11 -26.12 -7.62
CA SER A 48 -4.05 -26.03 -6.17
C SER A 48 -5.44 -26.16 -5.53
N LYS A 49 -5.47 -26.72 -4.33
CA LYS A 49 -6.66 -26.72 -3.48
C LYS A 49 -6.75 -25.47 -2.60
N PHE A 50 -5.75 -24.59 -2.67
CA PHE A 50 -5.80 -23.30 -2.01
C PHE A 50 -6.83 -22.42 -2.72
N THR A 51 -7.72 -21.85 -1.93
CA THR A 51 -8.74 -20.90 -2.41
C THR A 51 -8.37 -19.48 -2.01
N GLY A 52 -9.08 -18.52 -2.58
CA GLY A 52 -8.94 -17.10 -2.17
C GLY A 52 -9.13 -16.90 -0.67
N ASP A 53 -10.05 -17.66 -0.04
CA ASP A 53 -10.28 -17.59 1.41
C ASP A 53 -9.03 -18.00 2.21
N HIS A 54 -8.31 -19.04 1.80
CA HIS A 54 -7.07 -19.45 2.45
C HIS A 54 -5.96 -18.41 2.28
N LEU A 55 -5.89 -17.78 1.11
CA LEU A 55 -4.93 -16.72 0.86
C LEU A 55 -5.24 -15.50 1.75
N HIS A 56 -6.51 -15.12 1.83
CA HIS A 56 -6.96 -14.02 2.67
C HIS A 56 -6.64 -14.26 4.15
N GLU A 57 -6.96 -15.45 4.68
CA GLU A 57 -6.61 -15.84 6.06
C GLU A 57 -5.09 -15.78 6.31
N ALA A 58 -4.28 -16.24 5.35
CA ALA A 58 -2.83 -16.20 5.46
C ALA A 58 -2.29 -14.75 5.48
N HIS A 59 -2.83 -13.88 4.65
CA HIS A 59 -2.49 -12.46 4.66
C HIS A 59 -2.88 -11.80 5.99
N ASP A 60 -4.06 -12.09 6.51
CA ASP A 60 -4.53 -11.60 7.80
C ASP A 60 -3.60 -12.02 8.94
N ASP A 61 -3.19 -13.28 8.97
CA ASP A 61 -2.26 -13.79 9.98
C ASP A 61 -0.89 -13.13 9.87
N ALA A 62 -0.42 -12.86 8.64
CA ALA A 62 0.83 -12.15 8.44
C ALA A 62 0.74 -10.69 8.91
N CYS A 63 -0.36 -9.99 8.65
CA CYS A 63 -0.59 -8.63 9.14
C CYS A 63 -0.65 -8.58 10.66
N ARG A 64 -1.36 -9.52 11.32
CA ARG A 64 -1.37 -9.64 12.79
C ARG A 64 0.04 -9.83 13.36
N LEU A 65 0.80 -10.74 12.77
CA LEU A 65 2.17 -11.04 13.21
C LEU A 65 3.06 -9.81 13.14
N ILE A 66 3.01 -9.08 12.04
CA ILE A 66 3.86 -7.92 11.83
C ILE A 66 3.44 -6.73 12.71
N THR A 67 2.16 -6.51 12.87
CA THR A 67 1.62 -5.49 13.78
C THR A 67 2.09 -5.75 15.21
N GLU A 68 1.99 -7.00 15.70
CA GLU A 68 2.49 -7.37 17.03
C GLU A 68 4.02 -7.19 17.14
N GLU A 69 4.78 -7.49 16.08
CA GLU A 69 6.24 -7.31 16.08
C GLU A 69 6.63 -5.84 16.18
N HIS A 70 5.94 -4.94 15.46
CA HIS A 70 6.13 -3.50 15.55
C HIS A 70 5.84 -2.97 16.95
N GLU A 71 4.74 -3.40 17.55
CA GLU A 71 4.37 -3.02 18.92
C GLU A 71 5.39 -3.51 19.95
N ARG A 72 5.87 -4.74 19.82
CA ARG A 72 6.92 -5.32 20.68
C ARG A 72 8.26 -4.62 20.51
N ALA A 73 8.55 -4.12 19.31
CA ALA A 73 9.72 -3.30 19.04
C ALA A 73 9.59 -1.89 19.64
N GLY A 74 8.41 -1.49 20.11
CA GLY A 74 8.13 -0.19 20.72
C GLY A 74 7.95 0.94 19.73
N LEU A 75 7.53 0.65 18.48
CA LEU A 75 7.19 1.67 17.50
C LEU A 75 5.95 2.46 17.94
N ASP A 76 5.92 3.74 17.57
CA ASP A 76 4.82 4.64 17.92
C ASP A 76 3.63 4.48 16.97
N THR A 77 3.90 4.15 15.70
CA THR A 77 2.90 3.76 14.72
C THR A 77 3.27 2.42 14.11
N VAL A 78 2.26 1.65 13.73
CA VAL A 78 2.41 0.36 13.07
C VAL A 78 1.93 0.44 11.62
N VAL A 79 2.32 -0.52 10.82
CA VAL A 79 1.83 -0.74 9.45
C VAL A 79 1.49 -2.22 9.29
N ASP A 80 0.70 -2.57 8.27
CA ASP A 80 0.39 -3.94 7.89
C ASP A 80 1.60 -4.70 7.28
N GLY A 81 2.72 -3.99 7.08
CA GLY A 81 3.94 -4.52 6.45
C GLY A 81 3.81 -4.79 4.97
N GLU A 82 2.72 -4.36 4.35
CA GLU A 82 2.39 -4.61 2.94
C GLU A 82 2.33 -6.12 2.60
N MET A 83 1.85 -6.92 3.56
CA MET A 83 1.83 -8.38 3.44
C MET A 83 0.94 -8.88 2.30
N ARG A 84 -0.07 -8.09 1.90
CA ARG A 84 -0.99 -8.38 0.80
C ARG A 84 -0.47 -7.93 -0.56
N ARG A 85 0.63 -7.17 -0.61
CA ARG A 85 1.17 -6.56 -1.84
C ARG A 85 2.35 -7.37 -2.34
N ASN A 86 2.39 -7.63 -3.64
CA ASN A 86 3.57 -8.21 -4.29
C ASN A 86 4.57 -7.11 -4.68
N GLU A 87 4.05 -6.04 -5.27
CA GLU A 87 4.84 -4.90 -5.69
C GLU A 87 3.99 -3.62 -5.55
N MET A 88 4.65 -2.49 -5.29
CA MET A 88 3.96 -1.26 -4.91
C MET A 88 3.14 -0.62 -6.04
N VAL A 89 3.51 -0.81 -7.30
CA VAL A 89 2.76 -0.30 -8.45
C VAL A 89 1.74 -1.31 -8.94
N GLU A 90 2.13 -2.57 -9.06
CA GLU A 90 1.27 -3.68 -9.49
C GLU A 90 -0.01 -3.76 -8.65
N PHE A 91 0.13 -3.63 -7.32
CA PHE A 91 -0.99 -3.67 -6.40
C PHE A 91 -2.08 -2.64 -6.72
N PHE A 92 -1.70 -1.40 -6.99
CA PHE A 92 -2.64 -0.34 -7.34
C PHE A 92 -3.13 -0.45 -8.79
N ALA A 93 -2.24 -0.81 -9.71
CA ALA A 93 -2.60 -0.97 -11.11
C ALA A 93 -3.65 -2.06 -11.36
N HIS A 94 -3.79 -3.05 -10.46
CA HIS A 94 -4.88 -4.02 -10.48
C HIS A 94 -6.22 -3.48 -9.96
N ARG A 95 -6.22 -2.31 -9.32
CA ARG A 95 -7.39 -1.69 -8.66
C ARG A 95 -7.83 -0.39 -9.32
N ILE A 96 -7.05 0.11 -10.23
CA ILE A 96 -7.33 1.34 -10.99
C ILE A 96 -7.76 0.92 -12.38
N ASP A 97 -8.95 1.31 -12.80
CA ASP A 97 -9.39 1.10 -14.16
C ASP A 97 -8.51 1.89 -15.14
N GLY A 98 -8.37 1.41 -16.36
CA GLY A 98 -7.48 2.00 -17.37
C GLY A 98 -6.09 1.37 -17.43
N TYR A 99 -5.72 0.52 -16.46
CA TYR A 99 -4.46 -0.23 -16.50
C TYR A 99 -4.66 -1.63 -17.08
N GLU A 100 -3.68 -2.08 -17.87
CA GLU A 100 -3.58 -3.46 -18.38
C GLU A 100 -2.17 -4.03 -18.18
N PHE A 101 -2.10 -5.36 -18.02
CA PHE A 101 -0.83 -6.08 -17.88
C PHE A 101 -0.54 -6.89 -19.13
N ASN A 102 0.61 -6.65 -19.76
CA ASN A 102 1.06 -7.30 -21.00
C ASN A 102 2.20 -8.30 -20.76
N GLY A 103 2.40 -8.72 -19.52
CA GLY A 103 3.42 -9.67 -19.10
C GLY A 103 4.71 -9.00 -18.63
N PRO A 104 5.65 -9.81 -18.10
CA PRO A 104 6.81 -9.31 -17.40
C PRO A 104 7.82 -8.63 -18.31
N VAL A 105 8.30 -7.47 -17.91
CA VAL A 105 9.41 -6.77 -18.52
C VAL A 105 10.68 -6.98 -17.70
N LYS A 106 11.82 -7.06 -18.39
CA LYS A 106 13.11 -7.16 -17.72
C LYS A 106 13.51 -5.80 -17.17
N VAL A 107 13.70 -5.73 -15.86
CA VAL A 107 14.22 -4.57 -15.18
C VAL A 107 15.73 -4.78 -14.95
N TRP A 108 16.32 -4.36 -13.88
CA TRP A 108 17.75 -4.44 -13.68
C TRP A 108 18.27 -5.89 -13.54
N GLY A 109 19.30 -6.23 -14.31
CA GLY A 109 19.96 -7.53 -14.22
C GLY A 109 19.11 -8.68 -14.71
N HIS A 110 18.65 -9.53 -13.83
CA HIS A 110 17.80 -10.70 -14.11
C HIS A 110 16.41 -10.60 -13.46
N ASN A 111 16.06 -9.45 -12.90
CA ASN A 111 14.75 -9.25 -12.30
C ASN A 111 13.71 -8.97 -13.40
N TYR A 112 12.55 -9.55 -13.23
CA TYR A 112 11.36 -9.30 -14.05
C TYR A 112 10.32 -8.62 -13.17
N PHE A 113 9.56 -7.74 -13.78
CA PHE A 113 8.50 -6.96 -13.17
C PHE A 113 7.33 -6.90 -14.14
N ASP A 114 6.13 -7.14 -13.66
CA ASP A 114 4.92 -7.00 -14.45
C ASP A 114 4.56 -5.51 -14.56
N LYS A 115 5.22 -4.86 -15.53
CA LYS A 115 5.02 -3.43 -15.77
C LYS A 115 3.69 -3.20 -16.48
N PRO A 116 2.76 -2.47 -15.85
CA PRO A 116 1.47 -2.19 -16.44
C PRO A 116 1.56 -1.17 -17.57
N SER A 117 0.56 -1.17 -18.45
CA SER A 117 0.29 -0.11 -19.44
C SER A 117 -0.99 0.61 -19.05
N VAL A 118 -1.01 1.94 -19.14
CA VAL A 118 -2.22 2.75 -19.08
C VAL A 118 -2.75 2.88 -20.50
N VAL A 119 -3.85 2.20 -20.79
CA VAL A 119 -4.41 2.05 -22.15
C VAL A 119 -5.70 2.85 -22.34
N GLU A 120 -6.34 3.27 -21.26
CA GLU A 120 -7.53 4.11 -21.23
C GLU A 120 -7.37 5.18 -20.14
N GLU A 121 -8.31 6.12 -20.06
CA GLU A 121 -8.38 7.09 -18.97
C GLU A 121 -8.52 6.35 -17.63
N VAL A 122 -7.76 6.77 -16.61
CA VAL A 122 -7.79 6.12 -15.31
C VAL A 122 -9.04 6.52 -14.54
N GLU A 123 -9.70 5.53 -13.89
CA GLU A 123 -10.92 5.75 -13.11
C GLU A 123 -10.81 5.08 -11.74
N TYR A 124 -11.47 5.69 -10.73
CA TYR A 124 -11.59 5.17 -9.38
C TYR A 124 -12.96 4.50 -9.23
N ASP A 125 -13.00 3.21 -8.96
CA ASP A 125 -14.25 2.45 -8.79
C ASP A 125 -14.57 2.18 -7.32
N GLU A 126 -13.61 1.60 -6.59
CA GLU A 126 -13.77 1.21 -5.19
C GLU A 126 -12.52 1.52 -4.36
N PRO A 127 -12.65 1.63 -3.01
CA PRO A 127 -11.51 1.87 -2.14
C PRO A 127 -10.44 0.77 -2.25
N TRP A 128 -9.19 1.18 -2.27
CA TRP A 128 -8.06 0.25 -2.47
C TRP A 128 -7.50 -0.32 -1.18
N LEU A 129 -7.53 0.48 -0.09
CA LEU A 129 -6.81 0.21 1.16
C LEU A 129 -7.70 0.28 2.41
N VAL A 130 -8.97 0.65 2.27
CA VAL A 130 -9.86 0.86 3.42
C VAL A 130 -10.03 -0.43 4.20
N ASP A 131 -10.32 -1.55 3.54
CA ASP A 131 -10.50 -2.84 4.22
C ASP A 131 -9.21 -3.29 4.91
N GLU A 132 -8.04 -3.06 4.29
CA GLU A 132 -6.73 -3.38 4.86
C GLU A 132 -6.41 -2.52 6.07
N PHE A 133 -6.78 -1.24 6.00
CA PHE A 133 -6.65 -0.31 7.13
C PHE A 133 -7.56 -0.72 8.28
N GLU A 134 -8.86 -0.95 8.04
CA GLU A 134 -9.83 -1.32 9.06
C GLU A 134 -9.41 -2.61 9.78
N PHE A 135 -8.97 -3.62 9.01
CA PHE A 135 -8.45 -4.86 9.60
C PHE A 135 -7.22 -4.60 10.48
N THR A 136 -6.26 -3.81 9.99
CA THR A 136 -5.03 -3.53 10.74
C THR A 136 -5.32 -2.72 11.99
N ASP A 137 -6.25 -1.74 11.90
CA ASP A 137 -6.67 -0.92 13.04
C ASP A 137 -7.44 -1.74 14.09
N GLU A 138 -8.22 -2.75 13.66
CA GLU A 138 -8.90 -3.66 14.60
C GLU A 138 -7.91 -4.48 15.43
N VAL A 139 -6.81 -4.94 14.83
CA VAL A 139 -5.84 -5.82 15.51
C VAL A 139 -4.71 -5.07 16.22
N ALA A 140 -4.47 -3.81 15.88
CA ALA A 140 -3.40 -2.98 16.44
C ALA A 140 -3.76 -2.37 17.78
N ASP A 141 -2.78 -2.27 18.68
CA ASP A 141 -2.83 -1.49 19.94
C ASP A 141 -2.25 -0.07 19.75
N ARG A 142 -1.64 0.21 18.60
CA ARG A 142 -1.00 1.49 18.22
C ARG A 142 -1.70 2.09 16.99
N PRO A 143 -1.56 3.41 16.78
CA PRO A 143 -2.07 4.04 15.57
C PRO A 143 -1.49 3.40 14.32
N VAL A 144 -2.35 3.16 13.33
CA VAL A 144 -1.94 2.59 12.04
C VAL A 144 -1.52 3.71 11.11
N LYS A 145 -0.38 3.52 10.45
CA LYS A 145 0.06 4.33 9.32
C LYS A 145 -0.20 3.56 8.03
N VAL A 146 -0.84 4.20 7.06
CA VAL A 146 -1.16 3.61 5.75
C VAL A 146 -0.19 4.13 4.70
N PRO A 147 0.70 3.30 4.14
CA PRO A 147 1.51 3.69 2.99
C PRO A 147 0.71 3.52 1.69
N ILE A 148 0.72 4.54 0.85
CA ILE A 148 0.11 4.57 -0.48
C ILE A 148 1.14 4.99 -1.51
N THR A 149 1.18 4.33 -2.66
CA THR A 149 2.06 4.73 -3.76
C THR A 149 1.58 6.03 -4.37
N GLY A 150 2.50 6.97 -4.52
CA GLY A 150 2.17 8.28 -5.03
C GLY A 150 1.92 8.31 -6.54
N PRO A 151 1.17 9.31 -7.01
CA PRO A 151 0.67 9.39 -8.39
C PRO A 151 1.79 9.45 -9.43
N TYR A 152 2.88 10.17 -9.12
CA TYR A 152 4.01 10.25 -10.03
C TYR A 152 4.70 8.89 -10.20
N THR A 153 4.89 8.13 -9.11
CA THR A 153 5.46 6.79 -9.17
C THR A 153 4.58 5.83 -9.97
N LEU A 154 3.26 5.88 -9.79
CA LEU A 154 2.29 5.10 -10.56
C LEU A 154 2.39 5.42 -12.06
N ALA A 155 2.46 6.71 -12.43
CA ALA A 155 2.63 7.15 -13.82
C ALA A 155 4.01 6.79 -14.39
N TYR A 156 5.07 6.92 -13.59
CA TYR A 156 6.44 6.69 -14.06
C TYR A 156 6.74 5.23 -14.33
N TRP A 157 6.25 4.32 -13.48
CA TRP A 157 6.48 2.88 -13.62
C TRP A 157 5.47 2.18 -14.53
N ALA A 158 4.55 2.90 -15.16
CA ALA A 158 3.68 2.40 -16.21
C ALA A 158 4.19 2.76 -17.62
N PHE A 159 3.71 2.05 -18.65
CA PHE A 159 3.74 2.53 -20.02
C PHE A 159 2.52 3.42 -20.25
N ASN A 160 2.73 4.65 -20.72
CA ASN A 160 1.64 5.56 -21.02
C ASN A 160 1.26 5.41 -22.51
N GLU A 161 0.10 4.83 -22.78
CA GLU A 161 -0.46 4.62 -24.11
C GLU A 161 -1.75 5.43 -24.36
N ALA A 162 -2.35 6.02 -23.29
CA ALA A 162 -3.63 6.71 -23.36
C ALA A 162 -3.52 8.24 -23.25
N TYR A 163 -2.52 8.77 -22.54
CA TYR A 163 -2.39 10.19 -22.27
C TYR A 163 -1.34 10.87 -23.14
N GLU A 164 -1.53 12.17 -23.45
CA GLU A 164 -0.58 12.96 -24.25
C GLU A 164 0.78 13.14 -23.54
N SER A 165 0.78 13.16 -22.21
CA SER A 165 1.98 13.31 -21.39
C SER A 165 1.93 12.50 -20.10
N LYS A 166 3.10 12.25 -19.52
CA LYS A 166 3.21 11.65 -18.18
C LYS A 166 2.66 12.60 -17.09
N GLU A 167 2.85 13.90 -17.29
CA GLU A 167 2.36 14.94 -16.40
C GLU A 167 0.83 14.90 -16.29
N GLU A 168 0.13 14.80 -17.42
CA GLU A 168 -1.33 14.67 -17.47
C GLU A 168 -1.80 13.42 -16.72
N LEU A 169 -1.21 12.26 -17.02
CA LEU A 169 -1.49 11.01 -16.30
C LEU A 169 -1.23 11.14 -14.80
N ALA A 170 -0.13 11.79 -14.40
CA ALA A 170 0.18 11.96 -12.99
C ALA A 170 -0.83 12.85 -12.25
N TYR A 171 -1.39 13.86 -12.89
CA TYR A 171 -2.44 14.68 -12.29
C TYR A 171 -3.76 13.93 -12.14
N ASP A 172 -4.18 13.15 -13.14
CA ASP A 172 -5.39 12.32 -13.01
C ASP A 172 -5.22 11.27 -11.92
N LEU A 173 -4.06 10.62 -11.86
CA LEU A 173 -3.74 9.70 -10.75
C LEU A 173 -3.69 10.40 -9.39
N ALA A 174 -3.31 11.68 -9.34
CA ALA A 174 -3.33 12.44 -8.08
C ALA A 174 -4.75 12.68 -7.59
N ASP A 175 -5.70 12.88 -8.48
CA ASP A 175 -7.11 12.99 -8.12
C ASP A 175 -7.64 11.66 -7.55
N LEU A 176 -7.27 10.51 -8.15
CA LEU A 176 -7.67 9.18 -7.63
C LEU A 176 -7.02 8.89 -6.27
N VAL A 177 -5.72 9.17 -6.12
CA VAL A 177 -5.00 9.02 -4.84
C VAL A 177 -5.64 9.90 -3.76
N ASN A 178 -6.05 11.12 -4.11
CA ASN A 178 -6.75 11.99 -3.17
C ASN A 178 -8.11 11.42 -2.76
N GLU A 179 -8.86 10.81 -3.68
CA GLU A 179 -10.13 10.16 -3.36
C GLU A 179 -9.92 8.99 -2.39
N GLU A 180 -8.91 8.15 -2.62
CA GLU A 180 -8.53 7.09 -1.69
C GLU A 180 -8.13 7.62 -0.31
N ILE A 181 -7.37 8.72 -0.25
CA ILE A 181 -7.01 9.38 1.01
C ILE A 181 -8.27 9.86 1.75
N GLU A 182 -9.24 10.43 1.05
CA GLU A 182 -10.50 10.86 1.66
C GLU A 182 -11.26 9.66 2.24
N LYS A 183 -11.32 8.51 1.54
CA LYS A 183 -11.93 7.28 2.04
C LYS A 183 -11.22 6.73 3.28
N LEU A 184 -9.90 6.71 3.27
CA LEU A 184 -9.10 6.32 4.44
C LEU A 184 -9.35 7.23 5.65
N VAL A 185 -9.45 8.55 5.44
CA VAL A 185 -9.77 9.52 6.50
C VAL A 185 -11.19 9.32 7.02
N GLU A 186 -12.17 9.07 6.14
CA GLU A 186 -13.54 8.71 6.53
C GLU A 186 -13.58 7.43 7.38
N ALA A 187 -12.75 6.43 7.06
CA ALA A 187 -12.58 5.20 7.83
C ALA A 187 -11.83 5.38 9.17
N GLY A 188 -11.19 6.54 9.38
CA GLY A 188 -10.52 6.88 10.62
C GLY A 188 -8.98 6.92 10.58
N ALA A 189 -8.37 6.72 9.41
CA ALA A 189 -6.92 6.80 9.24
C ALA A 189 -6.42 8.22 9.57
N ARG A 190 -5.31 8.29 10.32
CA ARG A 190 -4.70 9.56 10.75
C ARG A 190 -3.29 9.78 10.25
N TYR A 191 -2.63 8.70 9.90
CA TYR A 191 -1.27 8.69 9.39
C TYR A 191 -1.29 8.03 8.02
N ILE A 192 -1.14 8.83 6.99
CA ILE A 192 -1.07 8.39 5.60
C ILE A 192 0.28 8.85 5.06
N GLN A 193 1.01 7.94 4.44
CA GLN A 193 2.31 8.21 3.84
C GLN A 193 2.20 8.02 2.34
N ILE A 194 2.47 9.07 1.57
CA ILE A 194 2.53 9.01 0.11
C ILE A 194 3.97 8.72 -0.30
N ASP A 195 4.18 7.60 -0.97
CA ASP A 195 5.51 7.12 -1.36
C ASP A 195 5.82 7.43 -2.83
N GLU A 196 6.82 8.29 -3.04
CA GLU A 196 7.26 8.71 -4.37
C GLU A 196 8.73 8.34 -4.67
N PRO A 197 9.08 7.04 -4.66
CA PRO A 197 10.47 6.62 -4.89
C PRO A 197 10.98 6.95 -6.30
N ALA A 198 10.11 7.09 -7.30
CA ALA A 198 10.50 7.45 -8.66
C ALA A 198 11.17 8.82 -8.72
N LEU A 199 10.80 9.77 -7.85
CA LEU A 199 11.44 11.09 -7.77
C LEU A 199 12.93 11.03 -7.46
N ALA A 200 13.36 10.03 -6.69
CA ALA A 200 14.78 9.86 -6.37
C ALA A 200 15.63 9.51 -7.61
N THR A 201 15.00 8.94 -8.64
CA THR A 201 15.66 8.54 -9.89
C THR A 201 15.47 9.54 -11.02
N THR A 202 14.53 10.47 -10.89
CA THR A 202 14.17 11.49 -11.88
C THR A 202 14.08 12.89 -11.26
N PRO A 203 15.17 13.42 -10.70
CA PRO A 203 15.15 14.69 -9.97
C PRO A 203 14.76 15.90 -10.85
N ASP A 204 14.84 15.79 -12.16
CA ASP A 204 14.46 16.85 -13.09
C ASP A 204 12.93 16.99 -13.26
N ASP A 205 12.17 15.96 -12.86
CA ASP A 205 10.71 15.93 -12.95
C ASP A 205 10.02 16.50 -11.68
N HIS A 206 10.77 17.10 -10.76
CA HIS A 206 10.25 17.62 -9.48
C HIS A 206 9.14 18.70 -9.61
N ALA A 207 8.91 19.21 -10.80
CA ALA A 207 7.84 20.20 -11.06
C ALA A 207 6.47 19.52 -11.33
N ILE A 208 6.43 18.20 -11.46
CA ILE A 208 5.20 17.41 -11.71
C ILE A 208 4.54 17.00 -10.38
N VAL A 209 5.26 17.07 -9.26
CA VAL A 209 4.82 16.55 -7.95
C VAL A 209 4.53 17.65 -6.94
#